data_48dda0185eda79f8fadddd071cc2460d
#
_entry.id   48dda0185eda79f8fadddd071cc2460d
#
_cell.length_a   1.000
_cell.length_b   1.000
_cell.length_c   1.000
_cell.angle_alpha   90.00
_cell.angle_beta   90.00
_cell.angle_gamma   90.00
#
_symmetry.space_group_name_H-M   'P 1'
#
loop_
_entity.id
_entity.type
_entity.pdbx_description
1 polymer ?
#
loop_
_entity_poly.entity_id
_entity_poly.type
_entity_poly.pdbx_seq_one_letter_code
_entity_poly.pdbx_strand_id
1 'polypeptide(L)'
;MKYDVFISYSRKDTPIADQICEAFEDVGISYFIDRQGIGGAFEFPEVLAKAIVDSQVFLYLASKNSYTSKFTNSEITFAFNKKGKNKLLPYIIDGSEMPIAQEFIFSAINRRNIQEHPISSTLVNDILTLLGRDVVNNSIASTSDGKYTFEKDTNQLVSISENGKYGLADSNGRVIVPCVYDNILPFFQDLARVSQNRRYGYINRRGQVVIPIKFGEAYSFSHGLAAVSLQPEGLMGFINQNGQKVIDFKYPLVGDFSDGLATVWNGSPGHPNSRCGFIDTKGRLAISFQYERANGFRQGLAAVMQNGKWGFIDTNGNIIVPFVFKRARSFYEGLAPVSDLSGKYKFIDREGNTVIPAIYDDAAVFKQGKAWVKLGQRQFYIDHNGNPVS
;
A
#
# COMPACT_ATOMS: atom_id res chain seq x y z
N MET A 1 18.33 -16.38 0.02
CA MET A 1 17.88 -15.38 1.00
C MET A 1 16.46 -15.73 1.41
N LYS A 2 16.08 -15.45 2.66
CA LYS A 2 14.81 -15.93 3.22
C LYS A 2 13.67 -14.92 3.06
N TYR A 3 14.01 -13.64 2.88
CA TYR A 3 13.07 -12.53 2.71
C TYR A 3 13.51 -11.64 1.55
N ASP A 4 12.56 -11.02 0.89
CA ASP A 4 12.84 -9.99 -0.12
C ASP A 4 13.23 -8.69 0.56
N VAL A 5 12.49 -8.28 1.59
CA VAL A 5 12.67 -7.00 2.27
C VAL A 5 12.75 -7.18 3.79
N PHE A 6 13.68 -6.49 4.43
CA PHE A 6 13.63 -6.21 5.87
C PHE A 6 13.09 -4.80 6.06
N ILE A 7 12.05 -4.64 6.88
CA ILE A 7 11.44 -3.34 7.18
C ILE A 7 11.87 -2.89 8.58
N SER A 8 12.68 -1.84 8.63
CA SER A 8 13.11 -1.16 9.87
C SER A 8 12.24 0.07 10.11
N TYR A 9 11.63 0.18 11.28
CA TYR A 9 10.71 1.27 11.60
C TYR A 9 10.60 1.52 13.10
N SER A 10 10.12 2.70 13.48
CA SER A 10 9.70 2.96 14.85
C SER A 10 8.30 2.40 15.09
N ARG A 11 8.05 1.75 16.21
CA ARG A 11 6.71 1.21 16.57
C ARG A 11 5.62 2.27 16.61
N LYS A 12 5.97 3.52 16.81
CA LYS A 12 5.03 4.64 16.71
C LYS A 12 4.49 4.82 15.29
N ASP A 13 5.22 4.31 14.29
CA ASP A 13 4.88 4.40 12.87
C ASP A 13 4.22 3.12 12.33
N THR A 14 3.73 2.24 13.22
CA THR A 14 3.04 0.99 12.87
C THR A 14 1.93 1.16 11.81
N PRO A 15 1.09 2.19 11.84
CA PRO A 15 0.05 2.35 10.82
C PRO A 15 0.58 2.45 9.39
N ILE A 16 1.71 3.14 9.19
CA ILE A 16 2.37 3.23 7.87
C ILE A 16 3.08 1.93 7.52
N ALA A 17 3.74 1.31 8.49
CA ALA A 17 4.38 0.01 8.28
C ALA A 17 3.36 -1.07 7.87
N ASP A 18 2.16 -1.05 8.44
CA ASP A 18 1.07 -1.95 8.07
C ASP A 18 0.60 -1.73 6.62
N GLN A 19 0.45 -0.49 6.18
CA GLN A 19 0.11 -0.16 4.79
C GLN A 19 1.19 -0.65 3.80
N ILE A 20 2.46 -0.54 4.17
CA ILE A 20 3.57 -1.04 3.35
C ILE A 20 3.54 -2.57 3.28
N CYS A 21 3.29 -3.22 4.40
CA CYS A 21 3.15 -4.68 4.44
C CYS A 21 1.99 -5.15 3.55
N GLU A 22 0.85 -4.49 3.62
CA GLU A 22 -0.30 -4.76 2.75
C GLU A 22 0.07 -4.59 1.27
N ALA A 23 0.74 -3.50 0.91
CA ALA A 23 1.17 -3.26 -0.47
C ALA A 23 2.20 -4.30 -0.96
N PHE A 24 3.09 -4.77 -0.09
CA PHE A 24 4.05 -5.83 -0.42
C PHE A 24 3.38 -7.19 -0.60
N GLU A 25 2.43 -7.50 0.28
CA GLU A 25 1.61 -8.70 0.16
C GLU A 25 0.84 -8.72 -1.15
N ASP A 26 0.35 -7.55 -1.57
CA ASP A 26 -0.40 -7.38 -2.81
C ASP A 26 0.37 -7.77 -4.07
N VAL A 27 1.69 -7.73 -4.05
CA VAL A 27 2.56 -8.06 -5.19
C VAL A 27 3.49 -9.25 -4.92
N GLY A 28 3.27 -9.99 -3.82
CA GLY A 28 4.04 -11.17 -3.48
C GLY A 28 5.49 -10.89 -3.06
N ILE A 29 5.76 -9.70 -2.48
CA ILE A 29 7.04 -9.38 -1.87
C ILE A 29 7.04 -9.95 -0.46
N SER A 30 7.96 -10.88 -0.18
CA SER A 30 8.15 -11.41 1.18
C SER A 30 8.97 -10.44 2.02
N TYR A 31 8.59 -10.27 3.29
CA TYR A 31 9.28 -9.32 4.15
C TYR A 31 9.45 -9.84 5.58
N PHE A 32 10.41 -9.25 6.29
CA PHE A 32 10.55 -9.36 7.74
C PHE A 32 10.29 -8.01 8.39
N ILE A 33 9.50 -7.99 9.44
CA ILE A 33 9.23 -6.81 10.26
C ILE A 33 9.15 -7.21 11.74
N ASP A 34 9.87 -6.50 12.62
CA ASP A 34 9.79 -6.77 14.07
C ASP A 34 8.57 -6.07 14.69
N ARG A 35 7.48 -6.83 14.89
CA ARG A 35 6.25 -6.33 15.52
C ARG A 35 6.25 -6.53 17.05
N GLN A 36 7.09 -7.43 17.57
CA GLN A 36 7.04 -7.86 18.98
C GLN A 36 8.14 -7.24 19.85
N GLY A 37 9.15 -6.61 19.23
CA GLY A 37 10.31 -6.09 19.93
C GLY A 37 11.10 -7.22 20.56
N ILE A 38 11.59 -8.10 19.71
CA ILE A 38 12.51 -9.17 20.09
C ILE A 38 13.82 -8.52 20.55
N GLY A 39 13.80 -8.01 21.75
CA GLY A 39 14.96 -7.37 22.35
C GLY A 39 14.58 -6.68 23.64
N GLY A 40 14.68 -7.40 24.75
CA GLY A 40 14.83 -6.78 26.05
C GLY A 40 16.10 -5.94 26.08
N ALA A 41 16.03 -4.84 26.70
CA ALA A 41 16.84 -3.66 26.94
C ALA A 41 18.32 -3.56 26.51
N PHE A 42 19.09 -4.59 26.12
CA PHE A 42 20.55 -4.44 26.03
C PHE A 42 21.34 -5.18 24.92
N GLU A 43 20.74 -6.01 24.06
CA GLU A 43 21.48 -6.68 22.99
C GLU A 43 20.70 -6.63 21.67
N PHE A 44 21.44 -6.40 20.55
CA PHE A 44 20.90 -6.50 19.19
C PHE A 44 20.62 -7.98 18.93
N PRO A 45 19.36 -8.44 18.87
CA PRO A 45 19.09 -9.87 18.88
C PRO A 45 19.64 -10.54 17.63
N GLU A 46 20.23 -11.70 17.79
CA GLU A 46 20.78 -12.52 16.70
C GLU A 46 19.71 -12.78 15.62
N VAL A 47 18.44 -12.88 16.01
CA VAL A 47 17.30 -13.04 15.11
C VAL A 47 17.14 -11.87 14.14
N LEU A 48 17.29 -10.63 14.63
CA LEU A 48 17.21 -9.43 13.79
C LEU A 48 18.41 -9.31 12.87
N ALA A 49 19.61 -9.55 13.39
CA ALA A 49 20.84 -9.57 12.60
C ALA A 49 20.74 -10.59 11.45
N LYS A 50 20.25 -11.78 11.75
CA LYS A 50 20.03 -12.83 10.77
C LYS A 50 18.95 -12.46 9.76
N ALA A 51 17.83 -11.90 10.19
CA ALA A 51 16.78 -11.45 9.29
C ALA A 51 17.25 -10.35 8.33
N ILE A 52 18.08 -9.40 8.80
CA ILE A 52 18.71 -8.40 7.95
C ILE A 52 19.61 -9.09 6.91
N VAL A 53 20.49 -10.02 7.32
CA VAL A 53 21.37 -10.74 6.41
C VAL A 53 20.58 -11.56 5.40
N ASP A 54 19.53 -12.23 5.83
CA ASP A 54 18.68 -13.12 5.02
C ASP A 54 17.72 -12.38 4.08
N SER A 55 17.56 -11.06 4.19
CA SER A 55 16.76 -10.22 3.28
C SER A 55 17.59 -9.80 2.07
N GLN A 56 16.92 -9.45 0.96
CA GLN A 56 17.60 -8.88 -0.23
C GLN A 56 17.73 -7.36 -0.13
N VAL A 57 16.70 -6.69 0.32
CA VAL A 57 16.61 -5.23 0.44
C VAL A 57 16.34 -4.86 1.90
N PHE A 58 16.93 -3.75 2.34
CA PHE A 58 16.65 -3.15 3.65
C PHE A 58 15.87 -1.84 3.42
N LEU A 59 14.60 -1.84 3.81
CA LEU A 59 13.73 -0.68 3.78
C LEU A 59 13.71 -0.02 5.16
N TYR A 60 14.10 1.24 5.22
CA TYR A 60 14.07 2.04 6.44
C TYR A 60 12.96 3.07 6.39
N LEU A 61 11.98 2.98 7.28
CA LEU A 61 10.93 3.98 7.44
C LEU A 61 11.47 5.14 8.29
N ALA A 62 11.89 6.19 7.59
CA ALA A 62 12.50 7.37 8.18
C ALA A 62 11.41 8.33 8.67
N SER A 63 11.42 8.64 9.96
CA SER A 63 10.47 9.53 10.63
C SER A 63 11.09 10.18 11.86
N LYS A 64 10.48 11.25 12.35
CA LYS A 64 10.84 11.85 13.63
C LYS A 64 10.90 10.83 14.77
N ASN A 65 10.04 9.82 14.73
CA ASN A 65 10.01 8.75 15.72
C ASN A 65 11.18 7.77 15.56
N SER A 66 11.51 7.40 14.31
CA SER A 66 12.58 6.44 14.02
C SER A 66 13.96 7.04 14.25
N TYR A 67 14.15 8.34 14.05
CA TYR A 67 15.44 9.02 14.23
C TYR A 67 15.95 8.95 15.68
N THR A 68 15.06 8.91 16.65
CA THR A 68 15.39 8.80 18.07
C THR A 68 15.43 7.37 18.60
N SER A 69 15.08 6.40 17.77
CA SER A 69 15.07 4.98 18.14
C SER A 69 16.49 4.40 18.13
N LYS A 70 16.97 3.95 19.29
CA LYS A 70 18.27 3.26 19.40
C LYS A 70 18.29 1.95 18.59
N PHE A 71 17.18 1.21 18.56
CA PHE A 71 17.05 -0.04 17.80
C PHE A 71 17.17 0.21 16.31
N THR A 72 16.39 1.13 15.77
CA THR A 72 16.40 1.50 14.35
C THR A 72 17.80 1.93 13.90
N ASN A 73 18.51 2.71 14.70
CA ASN A 73 19.88 3.15 14.40
C ASN A 73 20.88 1.98 14.35
N SER A 74 20.72 1.00 15.24
CA SER A 74 21.57 -0.22 15.23
C SER A 74 21.29 -1.08 13.99
N GLU A 75 20.04 -1.24 13.60
CA GLU A 75 19.62 -1.96 12.40
C GLU A 75 20.15 -1.30 11.12
N ILE A 76 20.06 0.03 11.00
CA ILE A 76 20.59 0.80 9.87
C ILE A 76 22.11 0.59 9.74
N THR A 77 22.83 0.77 10.84
CA THR A 77 24.31 0.62 10.85
C THR A 77 24.71 -0.80 10.46
N PHE A 78 24.05 -1.80 11.01
CA PHE A 78 24.31 -3.20 10.70
C PHE A 78 23.99 -3.53 9.23
N ALA A 79 22.83 -3.08 8.72
CA ALA A 79 22.42 -3.29 7.34
C ALA A 79 23.38 -2.63 6.35
N PHE A 80 23.82 -1.41 6.63
CA PHE A 80 24.80 -0.68 5.81
C PHE A 80 26.10 -1.48 5.65
N ASN A 81 26.61 -2.03 6.75
CA ASN A 81 27.84 -2.82 6.74
C ASN A 81 27.71 -4.18 6.04
N LYS A 82 26.51 -4.77 6.03
CA LYS A 82 26.29 -6.11 5.48
C LYS A 82 25.79 -6.14 4.04
N LYS A 83 25.00 -5.14 3.61
CA LYS A 83 24.32 -5.16 2.30
C LYS A 83 24.92 -4.22 1.26
N GLY A 84 25.67 -3.22 1.70
CA GLY A 84 26.14 -2.15 0.83
C GLY A 84 25.01 -1.19 0.40
N LYS A 85 25.42 -0.08 -0.21
CA LYS A 85 24.55 1.07 -0.52
C LYS A 85 23.37 0.74 -1.45
N ASN A 86 23.58 -0.15 -2.41
CA ASN A 86 22.61 -0.42 -3.48
C ASN A 86 21.40 -1.28 -3.04
N LYS A 87 21.39 -1.75 -1.80
CA LYS A 87 20.33 -2.60 -1.25
C LYS A 87 19.64 -1.97 -0.02
N LEU A 88 19.92 -0.69 0.23
CA LEU A 88 19.27 0.11 1.26
C LEU A 88 18.33 1.14 0.62
N LEU A 89 17.11 1.26 1.14
CA LEU A 89 16.12 2.24 0.69
C LEU A 89 15.56 3.00 1.90
N PRO A 90 16.01 4.24 2.15
CA PRO A 90 15.36 5.11 3.13
C PRO A 90 14.08 5.69 2.53
N TYR A 91 12.98 5.53 3.26
CA TYR A 91 11.65 5.99 2.88
C TYR A 91 11.10 6.93 3.96
N ILE A 92 11.08 8.23 3.66
CA ILE A 92 10.64 9.28 4.59
C ILE A 92 9.12 9.30 4.63
N ILE A 93 8.54 9.06 5.81
CA ILE A 93 7.10 8.84 5.98
C ILE A 93 6.34 10.02 6.60
N ASP A 94 7.03 11.01 7.14
CA ASP A 94 6.40 12.16 7.83
C ASP A 94 6.97 13.53 7.41
N GLY A 95 7.80 13.56 6.37
CA GLY A 95 8.41 14.79 5.85
C GLY A 95 9.45 15.44 6.76
N SER A 96 9.82 14.79 7.87
CA SER A 96 10.84 15.32 8.77
C SER A 96 12.24 15.26 8.17
N GLU A 97 13.09 16.22 8.52
CA GLU A 97 14.48 16.24 8.08
C GLU A 97 15.29 15.14 8.79
N MET A 98 16.08 14.43 8.00
CA MET A 98 16.94 13.36 8.51
C MET A 98 18.12 13.95 9.30
N PRO A 99 18.44 13.43 10.50
CA PRO A 99 19.60 13.87 11.27
C PRO A 99 20.91 13.66 10.49
N ILE A 100 21.88 14.57 10.66
CA ILE A 100 23.17 14.58 9.96
C ILE A 100 23.88 13.21 10.00
N ALA A 101 23.84 12.52 11.14
CA ALA A 101 24.48 11.20 11.27
C ALA A 101 23.87 10.14 10.35
N GLN A 102 22.55 10.11 10.22
CA GLN A 102 21.84 9.22 9.29
C GLN A 102 21.95 9.74 7.85
N GLU A 103 21.91 11.05 7.68
CA GLU A 103 22.12 11.68 6.39
C GLU A 103 23.46 11.29 5.77
N PHE A 104 24.52 11.21 6.58
CA PHE A 104 25.84 10.74 6.14
C PHE A 104 25.80 9.29 5.65
N ILE A 105 25.12 8.38 6.34
CA ILE A 105 24.96 6.98 5.94
C ILE A 105 24.23 6.89 4.58
N PHE A 106 23.20 7.71 4.39
CA PHE A 106 22.35 7.67 3.20
C PHE A 106 22.72 8.71 2.12
N SER A 107 23.85 9.43 2.26
CA SER A 107 24.25 10.53 1.37
C SER A 107 24.39 10.14 -0.10
N ALA A 108 24.73 8.88 -0.37
CA ALA A 108 24.89 8.34 -1.73
C ALA A 108 23.76 7.37 -2.12
N ILE A 109 22.63 7.42 -1.44
CA ILE A 109 21.47 6.53 -1.67
C ILE A 109 20.28 7.39 -2.04
N ASN A 110 19.54 6.98 -3.07
CA ASN A 110 18.31 7.65 -3.45
C ASN A 110 17.27 7.50 -2.33
N ARG A 111 16.93 8.59 -1.71
CA ARG A 111 15.88 8.65 -0.68
C ARG A 111 14.52 8.73 -1.37
N ARG A 112 13.53 8.14 -0.75
CA ARG A 112 12.14 8.24 -1.15
C ARG A 112 11.33 8.94 -0.07
N ASN A 113 10.34 9.69 -0.45
CA ASN A 113 9.41 10.37 0.45
C ASN A 113 7.99 9.88 0.12
N ILE A 114 7.21 9.54 1.13
CA ILE A 114 5.83 9.05 0.99
C ILE A 114 4.94 10.01 0.22
N GLN A 115 5.20 11.32 0.31
CA GLN A 115 4.46 12.35 -0.42
C GLN A 115 4.73 12.33 -1.92
N GLU A 116 5.96 11.95 -2.33
CA GLU A 116 6.39 11.88 -3.72
C GLU A 116 6.31 10.45 -4.27
N HIS A 117 6.42 9.47 -3.40
CA HIS A 117 6.50 8.05 -3.72
C HIS A 117 5.48 7.25 -2.89
N PRO A 118 4.19 7.26 -3.28
CA PRO A 118 3.14 6.52 -2.57
C PRO A 118 3.45 5.02 -2.43
N ILE A 119 3.02 4.44 -1.33
CA ILE A 119 3.30 3.05 -0.93
C ILE A 119 2.87 2.05 -2.01
N SER A 120 1.63 2.17 -2.49
CA SER A 120 0.99 1.16 -3.34
C SER A 120 1.52 1.09 -4.78
N SER A 121 2.24 2.10 -5.23
CA SER A 121 2.71 2.16 -6.61
C SER A 121 4.21 2.35 -6.73
N THR A 122 4.75 3.43 -6.16
CA THR A 122 6.14 3.81 -6.39
C THR A 122 7.09 3.06 -5.47
N LEU A 123 6.78 2.96 -4.17
CA LEU A 123 7.63 2.21 -3.24
C LEU A 123 7.70 0.72 -3.63
N VAL A 124 6.56 0.13 -3.97
CA VAL A 124 6.48 -1.26 -4.43
C VAL A 124 7.33 -1.46 -5.68
N ASN A 125 7.23 -0.57 -6.67
CA ASN A 125 8.02 -0.66 -7.90
C ASN A 125 9.52 -0.44 -7.66
N ASP A 126 9.90 0.47 -6.78
CA ASP A 126 11.29 0.66 -6.37
C ASP A 126 11.86 -0.62 -5.74
N ILE A 127 11.08 -1.26 -4.87
CA ILE A 127 11.47 -2.54 -4.25
C ILE A 127 11.58 -3.66 -5.28
N LEU A 128 10.61 -3.82 -6.18
CA LEU A 128 10.66 -4.81 -7.25
C LEU A 128 11.91 -4.61 -8.13
N THR A 129 12.23 -3.37 -8.47
CA THR A 129 13.44 -3.01 -9.22
C THR A 129 14.71 -3.41 -8.45
N LEU A 130 14.78 -3.13 -7.16
CA LEU A 130 15.92 -3.53 -6.32
C LEU A 130 16.05 -5.04 -6.17
N LEU A 131 14.94 -5.77 -6.28
CA LEU A 131 14.89 -7.24 -6.27
C LEU A 131 15.27 -7.85 -7.62
N GLY A 132 15.40 -7.04 -8.69
CA GLY A 132 15.60 -7.52 -10.06
C GLY A 132 14.39 -8.29 -10.61
N ARG A 133 13.18 -7.96 -10.11
CA ARG A 133 11.91 -8.52 -10.59
C ARG A 133 11.27 -7.53 -11.55
N ASP A 134 10.61 -8.07 -12.57
CA ASP A 134 9.83 -7.25 -13.49
C ASP A 134 8.72 -6.53 -12.73
N VAL A 135 8.61 -5.23 -12.95
CA VAL A 135 7.50 -4.43 -12.45
C VAL A 135 6.24 -4.94 -13.13
N VAL A 136 5.38 -5.64 -12.39
CA VAL A 136 4.14 -6.17 -12.92
C VAL A 136 3.22 -5.00 -13.27
N ASN A 137 3.15 -4.65 -14.55
CA ASN A 137 2.16 -3.71 -15.06
C ASN A 137 0.79 -4.43 -15.07
N ASN A 138 0.12 -4.45 -13.92
CA ASN A 138 -1.25 -4.95 -13.81
C ASN A 138 -2.23 -3.87 -14.29
N SER A 139 -2.51 -3.84 -15.58
CA SER A 139 -3.72 -3.20 -16.07
C SER A 139 -4.88 -4.21 -15.90
N ILE A 140 -5.70 -4.03 -14.88
CA ILE A 140 -6.90 -4.82 -14.65
C ILE A 140 -8.07 -4.12 -15.34
N ALA A 141 -8.54 -4.68 -16.46
CA ALA A 141 -9.85 -4.32 -17.00
C ALA A 141 -10.91 -5.15 -16.27
N SER A 142 -11.82 -4.51 -15.58
CA SER A 142 -12.98 -5.17 -14.98
C SER A 142 -14.05 -5.39 -16.05
N THR A 143 -14.32 -6.65 -16.39
CA THR A 143 -15.53 -7.02 -17.13
C THR A 143 -16.67 -7.32 -16.15
N SER A 144 -17.91 -7.11 -16.58
CA SER A 144 -19.15 -7.23 -15.80
C SER A 144 -19.40 -8.63 -15.19
N ASP A 145 -18.57 -9.62 -15.44
CA ASP A 145 -18.76 -11.02 -15.02
C ASP A 145 -17.71 -11.53 -14.01
N GLY A 146 -16.93 -10.66 -13.36
CA GLY A 146 -16.01 -11.09 -12.30
C GLY A 146 -14.85 -11.99 -12.74
N LYS A 147 -14.65 -12.21 -14.05
CA LYS A 147 -13.49 -12.90 -14.62
C LYS A 147 -12.47 -11.87 -15.08
N TYR A 148 -11.34 -11.80 -14.41
CA TYR A 148 -10.20 -11.01 -14.86
C TYR A 148 -9.53 -11.75 -16.01
N THR A 149 -9.72 -11.26 -17.24
CA THR A 149 -8.92 -11.68 -18.39
C THR A 149 -7.78 -10.71 -18.58
N PHE A 150 -6.55 -11.23 -18.63
CA PHE A 150 -5.38 -10.46 -19.03
C PHE A 150 -5.45 -10.25 -20.53
N GLU A 151 -5.92 -9.10 -21.00
CA GLU A 151 -5.69 -8.68 -22.37
C GLU A 151 -4.22 -8.29 -22.52
N LYS A 152 -3.52 -8.95 -23.40
CA LYS A 152 -2.21 -8.53 -23.88
C LYS A 152 -2.43 -7.22 -24.63
N ASP A 153 -2.16 -6.08 -23.97
CA ASP A 153 -2.27 -4.76 -24.57
C ASP A 153 -1.25 -4.66 -25.71
N THR A 154 -1.71 -4.76 -26.95
CA THR A 154 -0.89 -4.65 -28.16
C THR A 154 -0.29 -3.24 -28.36
N ASN A 155 -0.66 -2.28 -27.49
CA ASN A 155 -0.12 -0.92 -27.39
C ASN A 155 0.65 -0.72 -26.07
N GLN A 156 1.52 -1.65 -25.73
CA GLN A 156 2.30 -1.58 -24.50
C GLN A 156 3.26 -0.38 -24.56
N LEU A 157 2.93 0.68 -23.80
CA LEU A 157 3.85 1.80 -23.58
C LEU A 157 4.84 1.39 -22.49
N VAL A 158 6.13 1.58 -22.78
CA VAL A 158 7.22 1.32 -21.85
C VAL A 158 7.72 2.62 -21.24
N SER A 159 8.04 2.60 -19.96
CA SER A 159 8.63 3.76 -19.28
C SER A 159 10.07 3.96 -19.77
N ILE A 160 10.38 5.21 -20.12
CA ILE A 160 11.73 5.66 -20.47
C ILE A 160 12.13 6.77 -19.52
N SER A 161 13.44 6.96 -19.31
CA SER A 161 13.93 8.04 -18.45
C SER A 161 15.18 8.70 -19.05
N GLU A 162 15.26 10.01 -18.91
CA GLU A 162 16.41 10.81 -19.32
C GLU A 162 16.57 12.00 -18.36
N ASN A 163 17.80 12.25 -17.89
CA ASN A 163 18.13 13.35 -16.98
C ASN A 163 17.25 13.41 -15.71
N GLY A 164 16.88 12.20 -15.15
CA GLY A 164 16.03 12.11 -13.97
C GLY A 164 14.55 12.42 -14.19
N LYS A 165 14.14 12.57 -15.45
CA LYS A 165 12.73 12.73 -15.84
C LYS A 165 12.23 11.49 -16.57
N TYR A 166 10.93 11.24 -16.47
CA TYR A 166 10.25 10.09 -17.04
C TYR A 166 9.42 10.48 -18.26
N GLY A 167 9.38 9.59 -19.22
CA GLY A 167 8.58 9.62 -20.42
C GLY A 167 8.05 8.22 -20.75
N LEU A 168 7.39 8.09 -21.89
CA LEU A 168 6.88 6.83 -22.40
C LEU A 168 7.23 6.64 -23.87
N ALA A 169 7.61 5.43 -24.24
CA ALA A 169 7.81 5.02 -25.63
C ALA A 169 6.89 3.85 -25.98
N ASP A 170 6.61 3.65 -27.25
CA ASP A 170 5.95 2.44 -27.75
C ASP A 170 6.94 1.25 -27.81
N SER A 171 6.44 0.08 -28.14
CA SER A 171 7.23 -1.15 -28.28
C SER A 171 8.33 -1.09 -29.35
N ASN A 172 8.27 -0.12 -30.27
CA ASN A 172 9.26 0.12 -31.31
C ASN A 172 10.32 1.15 -30.90
N GLY A 173 10.25 1.64 -29.66
CA GLY A 173 11.16 2.67 -29.14
C GLY A 173 10.83 4.10 -29.55
N ARG A 174 9.69 4.34 -30.21
CA ARG A 174 9.26 5.69 -30.57
C ARG A 174 8.74 6.38 -29.31
N VAL A 175 9.30 7.56 -29.01
CA VAL A 175 8.88 8.38 -27.86
C VAL A 175 7.46 8.92 -28.11
N ILE A 176 6.53 8.53 -27.25
CA ILE A 176 5.14 9.02 -27.22
C ILE A 176 4.97 10.15 -26.21
N VAL A 177 5.63 10.03 -25.06
CA VAL A 177 5.68 11.05 -24.01
C VAL A 177 7.13 11.39 -23.76
N PRO A 178 7.57 12.64 -23.98
CA PRO A 178 8.95 13.03 -23.73
C PRO A 178 9.28 12.94 -22.23
N CYS A 179 10.57 12.79 -21.91
CA CYS A 179 11.07 12.71 -20.54
C CYS A 179 11.05 14.09 -19.85
N VAL A 180 9.87 14.56 -19.46
CA VAL A 180 9.65 15.88 -18.83
C VAL A 180 8.99 15.79 -17.45
N TYR A 181 8.48 14.61 -17.09
CA TYR A 181 7.76 14.41 -15.84
C TYR A 181 8.68 13.91 -14.72
N ASP A 182 8.40 14.32 -13.47
CA ASP A 182 9.09 13.79 -12.28
C ASP A 182 8.68 12.34 -12.03
N ASN A 183 7.44 11.97 -12.38
CA ASN A 183 6.93 10.62 -12.31
C ASN A 183 5.73 10.42 -13.26
N ILE A 184 5.56 9.21 -13.77
CA ILE A 184 4.40 8.75 -14.54
C ILE A 184 3.96 7.42 -13.95
N LEU A 185 2.72 7.34 -13.46
CA LEU A 185 2.15 6.09 -12.98
C LEU A 185 1.52 5.28 -14.12
N PRO A 186 1.27 3.98 -13.92
CA PRO A 186 0.52 3.16 -14.85
C PRO A 186 -0.83 3.79 -15.22
N PHE A 187 -1.32 3.45 -16.41
CA PHE A 187 -2.64 3.89 -16.86
C PHE A 187 -3.74 3.15 -16.11
N PHE A 188 -4.68 3.92 -15.59
CA PHE A 188 -5.93 3.43 -15.02
C PHE A 188 -7.08 4.13 -15.75
N GLN A 189 -8.01 3.37 -16.30
CA GLN A 189 -9.14 3.92 -17.07
C GLN A 189 -8.67 4.94 -18.14
N ASP A 190 -7.61 4.58 -18.90
CA ASP A 190 -7.00 5.35 -19.99
C ASP A 190 -6.29 6.65 -19.59
N LEU A 191 -6.18 6.95 -18.31
CA LEU A 191 -5.44 8.09 -17.78
C LEU A 191 -4.28 7.62 -16.90
N ALA A 192 -3.10 8.20 -17.13
CA ALA A 192 -1.95 8.05 -16.26
C ALA A 192 -1.76 9.32 -15.43
N ARG A 193 -1.58 9.15 -14.11
CA ARG A 193 -1.19 10.27 -13.27
C ARG A 193 0.25 10.64 -13.56
N VAL A 194 0.50 11.92 -13.74
CA VAL A 194 1.84 12.48 -13.90
C VAL A 194 2.12 13.51 -12.81
N SER A 195 3.39 13.67 -12.48
CA SER A 195 3.83 14.76 -11.61
C SER A 195 4.91 15.61 -12.31
N GLN A 196 4.88 16.91 -12.02
CA GLN A 196 5.88 17.87 -12.46
C GLN A 196 5.94 19.01 -11.43
N ASN A 197 7.14 19.34 -10.94
CA ASN A 197 7.35 20.39 -9.95
C ASN A 197 6.44 20.25 -8.71
N ARG A 198 6.34 19.02 -8.18
CA ARG A 198 5.48 18.69 -7.02
C ARG A 198 3.99 18.97 -7.22
N ARG A 199 3.53 19.01 -8.45
CA ARG A 199 2.12 19.11 -8.82
C ARG A 199 1.72 17.93 -9.68
N TYR A 200 0.47 17.55 -9.57
CA TYR A 200 -0.09 16.36 -10.20
C TYR A 200 -1.16 16.73 -11.23
N GLY A 201 -1.22 15.93 -12.28
CA GLY A 201 -2.24 15.99 -13.31
C GLY A 201 -2.34 14.64 -14.02
N TYR A 202 -3.02 14.60 -15.16
CA TYR A 202 -3.22 13.34 -15.86
C TYR A 202 -3.04 13.49 -17.36
N ILE A 203 -2.42 12.49 -17.97
CA ILE A 203 -2.24 12.35 -19.41
C ILE A 203 -3.01 11.15 -19.95
N ASN A 204 -3.36 11.19 -21.23
CA ASN A 204 -3.88 10.02 -21.94
C ASN A 204 -2.73 9.20 -22.57
N ARG A 205 -3.06 8.06 -23.19
CA ARG A 205 -2.10 7.17 -23.86
C ARG A 205 -1.36 7.81 -25.04
N ARG A 206 -1.83 8.96 -25.55
CA ARG A 206 -1.16 9.76 -26.59
C ARG A 206 -0.20 10.80 -26.01
N GLY A 207 -0.03 10.85 -24.69
CA GLY A 207 0.82 11.82 -24.00
C GLY A 207 0.21 13.22 -23.85
N GLN A 208 -1.05 13.40 -24.22
CA GLN A 208 -1.73 14.68 -24.08
C GLN A 208 -2.17 14.89 -22.64
N VAL A 209 -1.91 16.08 -22.08
CA VAL A 209 -2.40 16.46 -20.74
C VAL A 209 -3.91 16.67 -20.84
N VAL A 210 -4.67 15.72 -20.27
CA VAL A 210 -6.14 15.78 -20.22
C VAL A 210 -6.60 16.61 -19.03
N ILE A 211 -5.93 16.43 -17.90
CA ILE A 211 -6.22 17.18 -16.67
C ILE A 211 -4.95 17.95 -16.29
N PRO A 212 -5.03 19.28 -16.19
CA PRO A 212 -3.85 20.13 -15.92
C PRO A 212 -3.08 19.70 -14.66
N ILE A 213 -1.76 19.86 -14.70
CA ILE A 213 -0.83 19.57 -13.61
C ILE A 213 -0.90 20.70 -12.58
N LYS A 214 -1.89 20.65 -11.70
CA LYS A 214 -2.19 21.71 -10.72
C LYS A 214 -2.48 21.23 -9.31
N PHE A 215 -2.76 19.94 -9.13
CA PHE A 215 -3.16 19.38 -7.84
C PHE A 215 -1.96 19.25 -6.91
N GLY A 216 -2.18 19.46 -5.59
CA GLY A 216 -1.19 19.23 -4.55
C GLY A 216 -0.97 17.76 -4.30
N GLU A 217 -2.07 16.98 -4.38
CA GLU A 217 -2.07 15.53 -4.32
C GLU A 217 -3.06 14.97 -5.34
N ALA A 218 -2.80 13.78 -5.85
CA ALA A 218 -3.69 13.09 -6.76
C ALA A 218 -3.45 11.57 -6.70
N TYR A 219 -4.51 10.80 -6.90
CA TYR A 219 -4.50 9.34 -6.91
C TYR A 219 -4.96 8.81 -8.27
N SER A 220 -4.80 7.53 -8.52
CA SER A 220 -5.25 6.92 -9.77
C SER A 220 -6.78 6.94 -9.88
N PHE A 221 -7.28 6.89 -11.10
CA PHE A 221 -8.72 6.78 -11.33
C PHE A 221 -9.25 5.40 -10.91
N SER A 222 -10.34 5.40 -10.18
CA SER A 222 -11.13 4.20 -9.86
C SER A 222 -12.61 4.53 -9.96
N HIS A 223 -13.41 3.68 -10.59
CA HIS A 223 -14.86 3.92 -10.80
C HIS A 223 -15.18 5.28 -11.44
N GLY A 224 -14.32 5.75 -12.36
CA GLY A 224 -14.49 7.04 -13.05
C GLY A 224 -14.13 8.29 -12.23
N LEU A 225 -13.63 8.11 -11.02
CA LEU A 225 -13.26 9.18 -10.09
C LEU A 225 -11.82 9.03 -9.62
N ALA A 226 -11.15 10.17 -9.40
CA ALA A 226 -9.83 10.21 -8.78
C ALA A 226 -9.85 11.15 -7.56
N ALA A 227 -9.28 10.69 -6.47
CA ALA A 227 -9.07 11.51 -5.29
C ALA A 227 -7.96 12.52 -5.55
N VAL A 228 -8.22 13.80 -5.24
CA VAL A 228 -7.23 14.87 -5.40
C VAL A 228 -7.37 15.90 -4.28
N SER A 229 -6.28 16.65 -4.01
CA SER A 229 -6.32 17.88 -3.23
C SER A 229 -5.73 19.05 -4.03
N LEU A 230 -6.15 20.28 -3.72
CA LEU A 230 -5.64 21.48 -4.40
C LEU A 230 -4.27 21.90 -3.87
N GLN A 231 -3.97 21.59 -2.63
CA GLN A 231 -2.71 21.88 -1.96
C GLN A 231 -2.08 20.61 -1.41
N PRO A 232 -0.77 20.53 -1.27
CA PRO A 232 -0.12 19.47 -0.50
C PRO A 232 -0.73 19.39 0.90
N GLU A 233 -0.99 18.20 1.40
CA GLU A 233 -1.64 17.95 2.70
C GLU A 233 -3.02 18.65 2.87
N GLY A 234 -3.61 19.05 1.76
CA GLY A 234 -4.91 19.71 1.74
C GLY A 234 -6.07 18.74 1.86
N LEU A 235 -7.26 19.29 2.07
CA LEU A 235 -8.47 18.48 2.07
C LEU A 235 -8.68 17.81 0.69
N MET A 236 -9.04 16.54 0.75
CA MET A 236 -9.30 15.69 -0.39
C MET A 236 -10.76 15.80 -0.88
N GLY A 237 -10.92 15.68 -2.16
CA GLY A 237 -12.20 15.51 -2.84
C GLY A 237 -11.99 14.66 -4.08
N PHE A 238 -12.98 14.58 -4.95
CA PHE A 238 -12.90 13.74 -6.14
C PHE A 238 -13.25 14.52 -7.41
N ILE A 239 -12.51 14.20 -8.46
CA ILE A 239 -12.74 14.70 -9.82
C ILE A 239 -13.11 13.55 -10.76
N ASN A 240 -13.84 13.86 -11.85
CA ASN A 240 -14.06 12.93 -12.95
C ASN A 240 -12.89 12.96 -13.97
N GLN A 241 -12.96 12.11 -14.99
CA GLN A 241 -11.95 11.99 -16.04
C GLN A 241 -11.77 13.27 -16.91
N ASN A 242 -12.71 14.19 -16.84
CA ASN A 242 -12.62 15.52 -17.47
C ASN A 242 -11.98 16.57 -16.54
N GLY A 243 -11.57 16.17 -15.33
CA GLY A 243 -11.00 17.08 -14.32
C GLY A 243 -12.02 17.96 -13.62
N GLN A 244 -13.30 17.69 -13.78
CA GLN A 244 -14.39 18.41 -13.09
C GLN A 244 -14.57 17.86 -11.67
N LYS A 245 -14.69 18.78 -10.71
CA LYS A 245 -14.99 18.41 -9.32
C LYS A 245 -16.37 17.73 -9.23
N VAL A 246 -16.40 16.52 -8.69
CA VAL A 246 -17.63 15.75 -8.42
C VAL A 246 -17.94 15.77 -6.92
N ILE A 247 -16.91 15.63 -6.08
CA ILE A 247 -17.05 15.63 -4.63
C ILE A 247 -16.17 16.71 -4.04
N ASP A 248 -16.72 17.52 -3.16
CA ASP A 248 -16.03 18.67 -2.57
C ASP A 248 -14.76 18.26 -1.79
N PHE A 249 -13.76 19.15 -1.82
CA PHE A 249 -12.51 19.03 -1.08
C PHE A 249 -12.75 19.33 0.41
N LYS A 250 -13.19 18.33 1.16
CA LYS A 250 -13.60 18.49 2.57
C LYS A 250 -13.12 17.37 3.51
N TYR A 251 -12.49 16.34 2.97
CA TYR A 251 -12.07 15.19 3.75
C TYR A 251 -10.57 15.24 4.01
N PRO A 252 -10.11 15.10 5.27
CA PRO A 252 -8.67 15.02 5.57
C PRO A 252 -7.97 13.82 4.93
N LEU A 253 -8.70 12.71 4.77
CA LEU A 253 -8.23 11.51 4.10
C LEU A 253 -9.39 10.81 3.41
N VAL A 254 -9.10 10.19 2.28
CA VAL A 254 -10.05 9.36 1.52
C VAL A 254 -9.34 8.10 1.02
N GLY A 255 -10.12 7.03 0.81
CA GLY A 255 -9.69 5.85 0.06
C GLY A 255 -10.23 5.89 -1.37
N ASP A 256 -9.77 4.95 -2.19
CA ASP A 256 -10.28 4.76 -3.54
C ASP A 256 -11.71 4.21 -3.51
N PHE A 257 -12.46 4.46 -4.58
CA PHE A 257 -13.76 3.83 -4.78
C PHE A 257 -13.59 2.34 -5.07
N SER A 258 -14.34 1.52 -4.35
CA SER A 258 -14.45 0.08 -4.58
C SER A 258 -15.87 -0.37 -4.21
N ASP A 259 -16.45 -1.25 -5.01
CA ASP A 259 -17.86 -1.68 -4.88
C ASP A 259 -18.84 -0.48 -4.75
N GLY A 260 -18.53 0.65 -5.43
CA GLY A 260 -19.34 1.86 -5.46
C GLY A 260 -19.20 2.81 -4.27
N LEU A 261 -18.37 2.48 -3.28
CA LEU A 261 -18.14 3.26 -2.08
C LEU A 261 -16.66 3.59 -1.87
N ALA A 262 -16.37 4.76 -1.30
CA ALA A 262 -15.05 5.17 -0.88
C ALA A 262 -15.03 5.48 0.62
N THR A 263 -13.99 5.04 1.31
CA THR A 263 -13.75 5.42 2.71
C THR A 263 -13.43 6.91 2.78
N VAL A 264 -13.99 7.60 3.76
CA VAL A 264 -13.69 9.01 4.06
C VAL A 264 -13.54 9.21 5.57
N TRP A 265 -12.73 10.20 5.95
CA TRP A 265 -12.45 10.53 7.34
C TRP A 265 -12.94 11.93 7.69
N ASN A 266 -13.48 12.11 8.91
CA ASN A 266 -13.91 13.42 9.42
C ASN A 266 -12.82 14.15 10.20
N GLY A 267 -11.63 13.56 10.34
CA GLY A 267 -10.45 14.09 11.02
C GLY A 267 -9.22 13.29 10.64
N SER A 268 -8.05 13.67 11.14
CA SER A 268 -6.80 12.95 10.89
C SER A 268 -6.86 11.53 11.48
N PRO A 269 -6.51 10.49 10.74
CA PRO A 269 -6.49 9.12 11.24
C PRO A 269 -5.59 9.00 12.49
N GLY A 270 -6.09 8.28 13.50
CA GLY A 270 -5.39 8.12 14.78
C GLY A 270 -5.69 9.20 15.82
N HIS A 271 -6.31 10.30 15.44
CA HIS A 271 -6.84 11.24 16.44
C HIS A 271 -8.03 10.61 17.19
N PRO A 272 -8.14 10.74 18.52
CA PRO A 272 -9.18 10.06 19.32
C PRO A 272 -10.62 10.29 18.86
N ASN A 273 -10.91 11.47 18.31
CA ASN A 273 -12.24 11.85 17.84
C ASN A 273 -12.42 11.66 16.33
N SER A 274 -11.40 11.18 15.62
CA SER A 274 -11.48 10.90 14.18
C SER A 274 -12.21 9.59 13.95
N ARG A 275 -13.13 9.59 13.01
CA ARG A 275 -13.85 8.40 12.57
C ARG A 275 -13.88 8.36 11.05
N CYS A 276 -13.94 7.16 10.52
CA CYS A 276 -14.21 6.95 9.10
C CYS A 276 -15.64 6.47 8.86
N GLY A 277 -16.11 6.76 7.69
CA GLY A 277 -17.37 6.34 7.11
C GLY A 277 -17.19 6.13 5.62
N PHE A 278 -18.28 5.99 4.89
CA PHE A 278 -18.21 5.73 3.45
C PHE A 278 -19.16 6.65 2.68
N ILE A 279 -18.72 7.10 1.53
CA ILE A 279 -19.50 7.90 0.58
C ILE A 279 -19.73 7.14 -0.72
N ASP A 280 -20.82 7.44 -1.38
CA ASP A 280 -21.09 6.97 -2.74
C ASP A 280 -20.39 7.86 -3.79
N THR A 281 -20.44 7.46 -5.07
CA THR A 281 -19.83 8.18 -6.19
C THR A 281 -20.42 9.57 -6.44
N LYS A 282 -21.54 9.93 -5.79
CA LYS A 282 -22.13 11.27 -5.80
C LYS A 282 -21.71 12.11 -4.59
N GLY A 283 -20.89 11.55 -3.69
CA GLY A 283 -20.42 12.20 -2.47
C GLY A 283 -21.45 12.23 -1.33
N ARG A 284 -22.51 11.44 -1.42
CA ARG A 284 -23.49 11.29 -0.34
C ARG A 284 -22.94 10.31 0.68
N LEU A 285 -23.07 10.65 1.96
CA LEU A 285 -22.65 9.77 3.05
C LEU A 285 -23.57 8.54 3.08
N ALA A 286 -23.06 7.41 2.62
CA ALA A 286 -23.77 6.14 2.59
C ALA A 286 -23.70 5.44 3.96
N ILE A 287 -22.55 5.51 4.62
CA ILE A 287 -22.33 4.95 5.95
C ILE A 287 -21.68 6.02 6.82
N SER A 288 -22.31 6.35 7.95
CA SER A 288 -21.91 7.44 8.83
C SER A 288 -20.52 7.26 9.44
N PHE A 289 -19.92 8.38 9.89
CA PHE A 289 -18.63 8.40 10.59
C PHE A 289 -18.75 7.77 11.97
N GLN A 290 -18.47 6.49 12.08
CA GLN A 290 -18.61 5.75 13.32
C GLN A 290 -17.46 4.76 13.60
N TYR A 291 -16.67 4.42 12.58
CA TYR A 291 -15.59 3.43 12.72
C TYR A 291 -14.26 4.10 13.04
N GLU A 292 -13.45 3.44 13.86
CA GLU A 292 -12.10 3.88 14.20
C GLU A 292 -11.15 3.67 13.03
N ARG A 293 -11.37 2.59 12.25
CA ARG A 293 -10.64 2.24 11.02
C ARG A 293 -11.57 1.53 10.06
N ALA A 294 -11.24 1.61 8.79
CA ALA A 294 -11.92 0.86 7.74
C ALA A 294 -10.97 0.57 6.58
N ASN A 295 -11.08 -0.61 6.02
CA ASN A 295 -10.55 -0.93 4.69
C ASN A 295 -11.62 -0.61 3.63
N GLY A 296 -11.22 -0.43 2.39
CA GLY A 296 -12.16 -0.31 1.26
C GLY A 296 -13.00 -1.57 1.10
N PHE A 297 -14.16 -1.42 0.50
CA PHE A 297 -15.01 -2.56 0.15
C PHE A 297 -14.33 -3.49 -0.84
N ARG A 298 -14.49 -4.77 -0.63
CA ARG A 298 -14.04 -5.85 -1.54
C ARG A 298 -15.06 -6.96 -1.52
N GLN A 299 -15.53 -7.35 -2.70
CA GLN A 299 -16.54 -8.40 -2.84
C GLN A 299 -17.80 -8.12 -1.99
N GLY A 300 -18.21 -6.84 -1.91
CA GLY A 300 -19.42 -6.41 -1.17
C GLY A 300 -19.25 -6.29 0.35
N LEU A 301 -18.06 -6.53 0.90
CA LEU A 301 -17.79 -6.42 2.33
C LEU A 301 -16.59 -5.52 2.62
N ALA A 302 -16.67 -4.74 3.71
CA ALA A 302 -15.56 -3.95 4.23
C ALA A 302 -15.20 -4.39 5.65
N ALA A 303 -13.91 -4.62 5.90
CA ALA A 303 -13.43 -4.76 7.26
C ALA A 303 -13.43 -3.38 7.94
N VAL A 304 -14.08 -3.26 9.09
CA VAL A 304 -14.17 -2.02 9.87
C VAL A 304 -13.89 -2.29 11.34
N MET A 305 -13.37 -1.28 12.03
CA MET A 305 -13.00 -1.39 13.44
C MET A 305 -13.94 -0.56 14.31
N GLN A 306 -14.45 -1.16 15.35
CA GLN A 306 -15.26 -0.51 16.36
C GLN A 306 -14.88 -1.05 17.76
N ASN A 307 -14.67 -0.15 18.73
CA ASN A 307 -14.23 -0.49 20.09
C ASN A 307 -12.96 -1.37 20.09
N GLY A 308 -12.00 -1.04 19.23
CA GLY A 308 -10.72 -1.73 19.11
C GLY A 308 -10.79 -3.13 18.49
N LYS A 309 -11.94 -3.54 17.97
CA LYS A 309 -12.15 -4.85 17.35
C LYS A 309 -12.63 -4.71 15.91
N TRP A 310 -12.17 -5.62 15.07
CA TRP A 310 -12.56 -5.71 13.68
C TRP A 310 -13.79 -6.60 13.49
N GLY A 311 -14.65 -6.21 12.57
CA GLY A 311 -15.76 -6.96 12.01
C GLY A 311 -15.95 -6.60 10.55
N PHE A 312 -17.01 -7.09 9.95
CA PHE A 312 -17.31 -6.78 8.54
C PHE A 312 -18.73 -6.28 8.37
N ILE A 313 -18.88 -5.32 7.48
CA ILE A 313 -20.16 -4.72 7.09
C ILE A 313 -20.39 -4.89 5.60
N ASP A 314 -21.66 -4.90 5.19
CA ASP A 314 -22.06 -4.80 3.79
C ASP A 314 -22.09 -3.33 3.31
N THR A 315 -22.39 -3.13 2.04
CA THR A 315 -22.48 -1.80 1.40
C THR A 315 -23.62 -0.93 1.93
N ASN A 316 -24.56 -1.48 2.67
CA ASN A 316 -25.63 -0.75 3.37
C ASN A 316 -25.25 -0.38 4.81
N GLY A 317 -24.09 -0.88 5.29
CA GLY A 317 -23.64 -0.68 6.67
C GLY A 317 -24.19 -1.71 7.65
N ASN A 318 -24.83 -2.78 7.18
CA ASN A 318 -25.28 -3.87 8.06
C ASN A 318 -24.06 -4.69 8.51
N ILE A 319 -24.04 -5.06 9.79
CA ILE A 319 -23.01 -5.92 10.35
C ILE A 319 -23.26 -7.35 9.86
N ILE A 320 -22.34 -7.86 9.05
CA ILE A 320 -22.37 -9.23 8.54
C ILE A 320 -21.55 -10.14 9.44
N VAL A 321 -20.37 -9.68 9.86
CA VAL A 321 -19.51 -10.42 10.79
C VAL A 321 -19.25 -9.53 12.02
N PRO A 322 -19.57 -10.02 13.23
CA PRO A 322 -19.45 -9.23 14.47
C PRO A 322 -18.04 -8.71 14.75
N PHE A 323 -17.93 -7.63 15.53
CA PHE A 323 -16.68 -7.02 15.98
C PHE A 323 -15.99 -7.85 17.06
N VAL A 324 -15.33 -8.90 16.67
CA VAL A 324 -14.70 -9.88 17.59
C VAL A 324 -13.20 -10.10 17.32
N PHE A 325 -12.71 -9.68 16.17
CA PHE A 325 -11.34 -9.96 15.76
C PHE A 325 -10.34 -8.89 16.22
N LYS A 326 -9.13 -9.33 16.52
CA LYS A 326 -7.99 -8.44 16.81
C LYS A 326 -7.49 -7.76 15.54
N ARG A 327 -7.51 -8.48 14.41
CA ARG A 327 -7.14 -8.00 13.07
C ARG A 327 -8.07 -8.61 12.03
N ALA A 328 -8.29 -7.89 10.94
CA ALA A 328 -8.99 -8.39 9.77
C ALA A 328 -8.36 -7.78 8.51
N ARG A 329 -8.26 -8.56 7.44
CA ARG A 329 -7.92 -8.10 6.10
C ARG A 329 -9.16 -8.18 5.22
N SER A 330 -9.10 -7.56 4.03
CA SER A 330 -10.22 -7.58 3.09
C SER A 330 -10.46 -8.98 2.52
N PHE A 331 -11.67 -9.22 2.03
CA PHE A 331 -12.02 -10.44 1.31
C PHE A 331 -11.35 -10.48 -0.06
N TYR A 332 -10.78 -11.63 -0.39
CA TYR A 332 -10.29 -11.96 -1.73
C TYR A 332 -10.61 -13.43 -2.00
N GLU A 333 -11.09 -13.69 -3.22
CA GLU A 333 -11.46 -15.04 -3.66
C GLU A 333 -12.41 -15.75 -2.66
N GLY A 334 -13.33 -14.99 -2.04
CA GLY A 334 -14.34 -15.50 -1.13
C GLY A 334 -13.90 -15.68 0.33
N LEU A 335 -12.62 -15.49 0.64
CA LEU A 335 -12.08 -15.68 1.99
C LEU A 335 -11.38 -14.42 2.53
N ALA A 336 -11.47 -14.22 3.84
CA ALA A 336 -10.74 -13.16 4.54
C ALA A 336 -9.90 -13.74 5.68
N PRO A 337 -8.60 -13.40 5.77
CA PRO A 337 -7.80 -13.72 6.93
C PRO A 337 -8.15 -12.77 8.08
N VAL A 338 -8.49 -13.36 9.23
CA VAL A 338 -8.79 -12.64 10.47
C VAL A 338 -8.01 -13.26 11.63
N SER A 339 -7.58 -12.46 12.59
CA SER A 339 -6.95 -13.00 13.78
C SER A 339 -7.88 -12.94 14.97
N ASP A 340 -7.86 -13.99 15.78
CA ASP A 340 -8.53 -14.04 17.06
C ASP A 340 -7.80 -13.19 18.13
N LEU A 341 -8.30 -13.18 19.35
CA LEU A 341 -7.69 -12.42 20.45
C LEU A 341 -6.31 -12.95 20.86
N SER A 342 -6.01 -14.23 20.60
CA SER A 342 -4.68 -14.80 20.79
C SER A 342 -3.67 -14.31 19.77
N GLY A 343 -4.14 -13.75 18.66
CA GLY A 343 -3.34 -13.26 17.55
C GLY A 343 -3.12 -14.28 16.45
N LYS A 344 -3.72 -15.49 16.56
CA LYS A 344 -3.65 -16.50 15.51
C LYS A 344 -4.63 -16.18 14.39
N TYR A 345 -4.17 -16.34 13.14
CA TYR A 345 -4.98 -16.13 11.96
C TYR A 345 -5.72 -17.39 11.54
N LYS A 346 -6.93 -17.19 11.10
CA LYS A 346 -7.83 -18.12 10.44
C LYS A 346 -8.40 -17.48 9.19
N PHE A 347 -9.01 -18.26 8.32
CA PHE A 347 -9.76 -17.72 7.20
C PHE A 347 -11.25 -17.97 7.41
N ILE A 348 -12.03 -16.94 7.15
CA ILE A 348 -13.49 -16.96 7.24
C ILE A 348 -14.11 -16.77 5.85
N ASP A 349 -15.29 -17.34 5.64
CA ASP A 349 -16.16 -17.05 4.53
C ASP A 349 -16.91 -15.70 4.72
N ARG A 350 -17.74 -15.34 3.76
CA ARG A 350 -18.48 -14.07 3.77
C ARG A 350 -19.57 -14.00 4.83
N GLU A 351 -20.03 -15.13 5.34
CA GLU A 351 -20.97 -15.29 6.45
C GLU A 351 -20.28 -15.26 7.81
N GLY A 352 -18.93 -15.28 7.83
CA GLY A 352 -18.12 -15.28 9.05
C GLY A 352 -17.81 -16.68 9.61
N ASN A 353 -18.17 -17.75 8.88
CA ASN A 353 -17.84 -19.09 9.29
C ASN A 353 -16.36 -19.37 9.08
N THR A 354 -15.74 -20.12 9.98
CA THR A 354 -14.35 -20.51 9.85
C THR A 354 -14.19 -21.60 8.79
N VAL A 355 -13.47 -21.32 7.72
CA VAL A 355 -13.13 -22.25 6.64
C VAL A 355 -11.76 -22.91 6.93
N ILE A 356 -10.77 -22.12 7.30
CA ILE A 356 -9.44 -22.60 7.67
C ILE A 356 -9.18 -22.20 9.12
N PRO A 357 -8.82 -23.17 9.99
CA PRO A 357 -8.75 -22.95 11.45
C PRO A 357 -7.65 -21.97 11.88
N ALA A 358 -7.80 -21.40 13.09
CA ALA A 358 -6.91 -20.41 13.68
C ALA A 358 -5.59 -21.05 14.18
N ILE A 359 -4.66 -21.27 13.29
CA ILE A 359 -3.36 -21.87 13.59
C ILE A 359 -2.16 -21.01 13.19
N TYR A 360 -2.34 -20.08 12.25
CA TYR A 360 -1.24 -19.34 11.67
C TYR A 360 -0.85 -18.13 12.50
N ASP A 361 0.44 -17.81 12.53
CA ASP A 361 0.98 -16.62 13.18
C ASP A 361 0.74 -15.37 12.33
N ASP A 362 0.67 -15.55 11.00
CA ASP A 362 0.33 -14.51 10.02
C ASP A 362 -0.28 -15.15 8.78
N ALA A 363 -1.11 -14.39 8.05
CA ALA A 363 -1.78 -14.86 6.84
C ALA A 363 -2.08 -13.70 5.90
N ALA A 364 -1.73 -13.84 4.62
CA ALA A 364 -2.10 -12.91 3.55
C ALA A 364 -3.48 -13.27 2.97
N VAL A 365 -4.04 -12.39 2.15
CA VAL A 365 -5.26 -12.66 1.38
C VAL A 365 -4.99 -13.67 0.26
N PHE A 366 -6.04 -14.35 -0.21
CA PHE A 366 -5.95 -15.25 -1.34
C PHE A 366 -5.73 -14.48 -2.64
N LYS A 367 -4.80 -14.99 -3.49
CA LYS A 367 -4.56 -14.51 -4.84
C LYS A 367 -4.17 -15.67 -5.75
N GLN A 368 -4.81 -15.78 -6.89
CA GLN A 368 -4.57 -16.84 -7.86
C GLN A 368 -4.64 -18.25 -7.23
N GLY A 369 -5.66 -18.45 -6.40
CA GLY A 369 -5.93 -19.73 -5.75
C GLY A 369 -5.07 -20.06 -4.54
N LYS A 370 -4.18 -19.16 -4.10
CA LYS A 370 -3.29 -19.42 -2.97
C LYS A 370 -3.15 -18.22 -2.02
N ALA A 371 -2.93 -18.51 -0.73
CA ALA A 371 -2.61 -17.52 0.29
C ALA A 371 -1.30 -17.88 0.98
N TRP A 372 -0.46 -16.85 1.20
CA TRP A 372 0.73 -17.01 2.02
C TRP A 372 0.35 -17.09 3.51
N VAL A 373 0.98 -18.02 4.24
CA VAL A 373 0.78 -18.19 5.68
C VAL A 373 2.10 -18.43 6.40
N LYS A 374 2.13 -18.07 7.68
CA LYS A 374 3.24 -18.35 8.60
C LYS A 374 2.76 -19.22 9.75
N LEU A 375 3.51 -20.29 10.03
CA LEU A 375 3.26 -21.19 11.15
C LEU A 375 4.61 -21.50 11.86
N GLY A 376 4.85 -20.90 13.00
CA GLY A 376 6.13 -20.94 13.70
C GLY A 376 7.25 -20.33 12.84
N GLN A 377 8.26 -21.13 12.55
CA GLN A 377 9.38 -20.73 11.66
C GLN A 377 9.10 -21.01 10.18
N ARG A 378 8.01 -21.67 9.85
CA ARG A 378 7.70 -22.07 8.48
C ARG A 378 6.80 -21.04 7.82
N GLN A 379 7.10 -20.76 6.55
CA GLN A 379 6.30 -19.91 5.67
C GLN A 379 6.05 -20.70 4.39
N PHE A 380 4.80 -20.71 3.93
CA PHE A 380 4.39 -21.48 2.77
C PHE A 380 3.06 -20.95 2.22
N TYR A 381 2.68 -21.40 1.04
CA TYR A 381 1.38 -21.11 0.47
C TYR A 381 0.39 -22.23 0.78
N ILE A 382 -0.88 -21.86 0.91
CA ILE A 382 -2.00 -22.79 1.07
C ILE A 382 -3.06 -22.54 0.01
N ASP A 383 -3.83 -23.57 -0.34
CA ASP A 383 -5.05 -23.48 -1.12
C ASP A 383 -6.26 -23.08 -0.25
N HIS A 384 -7.44 -22.92 -0.88
CA HIS A 384 -8.68 -22.52 -0.17
C HIS A 384 -9.16 -23.56 0.85
N ASN A 385 -8.62 -24.78 0.85
CA ASN A 385 -8.90 -25.82 1.84
C ASN A 385 -7.88 -25.82 2.98
N GLY A 386 -6.86 -24.96 2.90
CA GLY A 386 -5.76 -24.91 3.89
C GLY A 386 -4.65 -25.91 3.63
N ASN A 387 -4.63 -26.61 2.49
CA ASN A 387 -3.56 -27.53 2.14
C ASN A 387 -2.35 -26.78 1.62
N PRO A 388 -1.12 -27.16 2.05
CA PRO A 388 0.10 -26.58 1.48
C PRO A 388 0.17 -26.77 -0.05
N VAL A 389 0.54 -25.71 -0.75
CA VAL A 389 0.77 -25.70 -2.21
C VAL A 389 2.15 -25.14 -2.53
N SER A 390 2.70 -25.59 -3.63
CA SER A 390 4.02 -25.16 -4.13
C SER A 390 3.98 -23.80 -4.81
#